data_9dc2af576093ae461f1c412cbd2e52e5
#
_entry.id   9dc2af576093ae461f1c412cbd2e52e5
#
_cell.length_a   1.000
_cell.length_b   1.000
_cell.length_c   1.000
_cell.angle_alpha   90.00
_cell.angle_beta   90.00
_cell.angle_gamma   90.00
#
_symmetry.space_group_name_H-M   'P 1'
#
loop_
_entity.id
_entity.type
_entity.pdbx_description
1 polymer ?
#
loop_
_entity_poly.entity_id
_entity_poly.type
_entity_poly.pdbx_seq_one_letter_code
_entity_poly.pdbx_strand_id
1 'polypeptide(L)'
;MDKYITYDIFIAMKDTTATHIGFFIKTLREERGMTQDDFAKLLNTSQSAVARMEAGKQNFTTLEIEKLSKALGRKIISLSPSIDFEIHGGKKLHGSVVTNSSKNGAVGLLCASLINKAKTILHGIPRIEEVYRLVEIMESIGVSVKWIDKNTVEIIPPKQFDMEKLDNQSAGRIRSALMMIGSLVHHMPSFKLPHAGGCKMGERTITAHRYGLEELGVKVVTKKDYYLISHKKLKSADIVMYESSDTAAENIIIAAAGIKGKTTIQFAPPNYQVQDVCFFLEKLGVKIEGIGTTNLVVHGVGEINTPVEYTNSEDPIESMMFLSAAITTGSTLTIKRCPIDFLLLELLKLEKMGLKYEKSKIYLAENSRTKLVDITVHPSKLKAPHDKLHSQPYPGINVDNLPLFVPIATQAHGSTLIHDWMWENRAVYFTELNRLGAQVTLADPHRVFVTGPTKLKGAQVVCPPALRPAVLILIAMLAAEGTSVLRNVYSIKRGYEEIAERLNAIGADIRILSGVE
;
A
#
# COMPACT_ATOMS: atom_id res chain seq x y z
N MET A 1 -16.96 -24.38 5.48
CA MET A 1 -15.95 -25.47 5.60
C MET A 1 -15.02 -25.31 4.41
N ASP A 2 -14.01 -24.49 4.58
CA ASP A 2 -13.04 -24.19 3.53
C ASP A 2 -11.95 -25.23 3.54
N LYS A 3 -11.81 -25.90 2.41
CA LYS A 3 -10.74 -26.87 2.19
C LYS A 3 -9.43 -26.14 1.96
N TYR A 4 -8.67 -25.94 3.01
CA TYR A 4 -7.21 -25.87 2.89
C TYR A 4 -6.74 -27.28 2.54
N ILE A 5 -6.48 -27.52 1.25
CA ILE A 5 -5.70 -28.69 0.85
C ILE A 5 -4.27 -28.35 1.25
N THR A 6 -3.84 -29.05 2.29
CA THR A 6 -2.55 -28.93 2.93
C THR A 6 -1.41 -29.28 1.96
N TYR A 7 -0.35 -28.49 2.03
CA TYR A 7 0.94 -28.62 1.33
C TYR A 7 1.70 -29.92 1.65
N ASP A 8 1.15 -30.82 2.47
CA ASP A 8 1.86 -32.00 2.99
C ASP A 8 1.94 -33.19 2.04
N ILE A 9 1.35 -33.12 0.82
CA ILE A 9 1.45 -34.21 -0.18
C ILE A 9 2.68 -34.07 -1.10
N PHE A 10 3.42 -32.99 -1.01
CA PHE A 10 4.49 -32.64 -1.98
C PHE A 10 5.90 -33.17 -1.64
N ILE A 11 6.11 -33.86 -0.53
CA ILE A 11 7.48 -34.23 -0.08
C ILE A 11 7.98 -35.59 -0.61
N ALA A 12 7.19 -36.36 -1.35
CA ALA A 12 7.54 -37.75 -1.69
C ALA A 12 7.87 -38.07 -3.14
N MET A 13 7.89 -37.09 -4.07
CA MET A 13 8.14 -37.37 -5.49
C MET A 13 9.35 -36.61 -6.03
N LYS A 14 10.28 -37.30 -6.69
CA LYS A 14 11.36 -36.73 -7.52
C LYS A 14 10.74 -36.14 -8.80
N ASP A 15 10.17 -34.94 -8.72
CA ASP A 15 9.39 -34.42 -9.82
C ASP A 15 9.92 -33.12 -10.42
N THR A 16 9.88 -33.05 -11.74
CA THR A 16 10.22 -31.86 -12.52
C THR A 16 9.09 -30.83 -12.45
N THR A 17 9.40 -29.57 -12.71
CA THR A 17 8.40 -28.46 -12.81
C THR A 17 7.23 -28.81 -13.74
N ALA A 18 7.49 -29.60 -14.82
CA ALA A 18 6.47 -30.05 -15.77
C ALA A 18 5.43 -30.97 -15.10
N THR A 19 5.82 -31.82 -14.17
CA THR A 19 4.92 -32.72 -13.44
C THR A 19 3.97 -31.96 -12.52
N HIS A 20 4.47 -30.93 -11.82
CA HIS A 20 3.65 -30.06 -10.98
C HIS A 20 2.61 -29.27 -11.79
N ILE A 21 3.02 -28.71 -12.94
CA ILE A 21 2.12 -28.02 -13.87
C ILE A 21 1.05 -28.99 -14.38
N GLY A 22 1.45 -30.19 -14.78
CA GLY A 22 0.53 -31.21 -15.30
C GLY A 22 -0.51 -31.63 -14.26
N PHE A 23 -0.08 -31.87 -13.02
CA PHE A 23 -1.00 -32.18 -11.90
C PHE A 23 -2.00 -31.04 -11.65
N PHE A 24 -1.53 -29.79 -11.64
CA PHE A 24 -2.39 -28.63 -11.45
C PHE A 24 -3.43 -28.44 -12.56
N ILE A 25 -3.03 -28.67 -13.82
CA ILE A 25 -3.94 -28.66 -14.98
C ILE A 25 -5.03 -29.71 -14.81
N LYS A 26 -4.66 -30.94 -14.42
CA LYS A 26 -5.58 -32.03 -14.15
C LYS A 26 -6.59 -31.68 -13.08
N THR A 27 -6.13 -31.16 -11.93
CA THR A 27 -6.98 -30.75 -10.80
C THR A 27 -8.00 -29.69 -11.24
N LEU A 28 -7.57 -28.65 -11.95
CA LEU A 28 -8.45 -27.60 -12.43
C LEU A 28 -9.48 -28.06 -13.46
N ARG A 29 -9.11 -29.02 -14.32
CA ARG A 29 -10.03 -29.65 -15.27
C ARG A 29 -11.10 -30.45 -14.54
N GLU A 30 -10.68 -31.27 -13.56
CA GLU A 30 -11.58 -32.11 -12.74
C GLU A 30 -12.52 -31.28 -11.87
N GLU A 31 -12.04 -30.19 -11.25
CA GLU A 31 -12.87 -29.24 -10.51
C GLU A 31 -14.01 -28.63 -11.35
N ARG A 32 -13.84 -28.58 -12.68
CA ARG A 32 -14.85 -28.12 -13.63
C ARG A 32 -15.72 -29.22 -14.20
N GLY A 33 -15.55 -30.46 -13.77
CA GLY A 33 -16.29 -31.61 -14.27
C GLY A 33 -16.00 -31.95 -15.73
N MET A 34 -14.89 -31.49 -16.31
CA MET A 34 -14.53 -31.75 -17.70
C MET A 34 -13.80 -33.09 -17.85
N THR A 35 -14.12 -33.84 -18.91
CA THR A 35 -13.29 -34.97 -19.33
C THR A 35 -12.03 -34.47 -20.04
N GLN A 36 -11.03 -35.36 -20.23
CA GLN A 36 -9.83 -35.01 -21.04
C GLN A 36 -10.19 -34.70 -22.49
N ASP A 37 -11.24 -35.34 -23.04
CA ASP A 37 -11.76 -35.06 -24.37
C ASP A 37 -12.42 -33.70 -24.49
N ASP A 38 -13.23 -33.29 -23.49
CA ASP A 38 -13.84 -31.96 -23.49
C ASP A 38 -12.76 -30.87 -23.43
N PHE A 39 -11.76 -31.09 -22.59
CA PHE A 39 -10.66 -30.15 -22.46
C PHE A 39 -9.78 -30.10 -23.71
N ALA A 40 -9.57 -31.25 -24.40
CA ALA A 40 -8.85 -31.32 -25.66
C ALA A 40 -9.58 -30.53 -26.78
N LYS A 41 -10.91 -30.64 -26.85
CA LYS A 41 -11.72 -29.82 -27.77
C LYS A 41 -11.58 -28.34 -27.49
N LEU A 42 -11.63 -27.92 -26.21
CA LEU A 42 -11.48 -26.54 -25.81
C LEU A 42 -10.12 -25.95 -26.17
N LEU A 43 -9.06 -26.76 -26.10
CA LEU A 43 -7.70 -26.38 -26.46
C LEU A 43 -7.36 -26.53 -27.95
N ASN A 44 -8.29 -27.07 -28.76
CA ASN A 44 -8.07 -27.45 -30.14
C ASN A 44 -6.85 -28.40 -30.31
N THR A 45 -6.84 -29.48 -29.51
CA THR A 45 -5.76 -30.49 -29.47
C THR A 45 -6.35 -31.91 -29.33
N SER A 46 -5.50 -32.93 -29.17
CA SER A 46 -5.96 -34.32 -28.94
C SER A 46 -6.03 -34.68 -27.47
N GLN A 47 -6.93 -35.61 -27.10
CA GLN A 47 -7.00 -36.16 -25.74
C GLN A 47 -5.65 -36.71 -25.27
N SER A 48 -4.91 -37.39 -26.17
CA SER A 48 -3.56 -37.91 -25.85
C SER A 48 -2.53 -36.80 -25.55
N ALA A 49 -2.68 -35.62 -26.14
CA ALA A 49 -1.87 -34.46 -25.80
C ALA A 49 -2.21 -33.95 -24.39
N VAL A 50 -3.51 -33.84 -24.07
CA VAL A 50 -3.96 -33.48 -22.71
C VAL A 50 -3.46 -34.48 -21.67
N ALA A 51 -3.55 -35.77 -21.94
CA ALA A 51 -3.03 -36.82 -21.05
C ALA A 51 -1.51 -36.70 -20.78
N ARG A 52 -0.73 -36.34 -21.83
CA ARG A 52 0.73 -36.07 -21.64
C ARG A 52 0.99 -34.81 -20.86
N MET A 53 0.21 -33.74 -21.09
CA MET A 53 0.28 -32.49 -20.29
C MET A 53 0.03 -32.78 -18.81
N GLU A 54 -1.05 -33.47 -18.49
CA GLU A 54 -1.44 -33.82 -17.11
C GLU A 54 -0.45 -34.78 -16.44
N ALA A 55 0.21 -35.63 -17.21
CA ALA A 55 1.27 -36.51 -16.73
C ALA A 55 2.64 -35.84 -16.58
N GLY A 56 2.77 -34.53 -16.89
CA GLY A 56 4.05 -33.82 -16.85
C GLY A 56 5.08 -34.30 -17.85
N LYS A 57 4.65 -35.00 -18.89
CA LYS A 57 5.52 -35.57 -19.96
C LYS A 57 5.66 -34.65 -21.17
N GLN A 58 5.46 -33.37 -20.98
CA GLN A 58 5.56 -32.33 -22.01
C GLN A 58 6.22 -31.09 -21.43
N ASN A 59 7.09 -30.44 -22.20
CA ASN A 59 7.55 -29.10 -21.87
C ASN A 59 6.46 -28.08 -22.25
N PHE A 60 6.21 -27.13 -21.40
CA PHE A 60 5.24 -26.08 -21.60
C PHE A 60 5.93 -24.79 -22.06
N THR A 61 5.55 -24.29 -23.22
CA THR A 61 5.93 -22.94 -23.61
C THR A 61 5.06 -21.90 -22.92
N THR A 62 5.54 -20.67 -22.78
CA THR A 62 4.77 -19.55 -22.19
C THR A 62 3.44 -19.35 -22.91
N LEU A 63 3.40 -19.52 -24.24
CA LEU A 63 2.18 -19.39 -25.04
C LEU A 63 1.16 -20.51 -24.77
N GLU A 64 1.62 -21.74 -24.56
CA GLU A 64 0.75 -22.87 -24.20
C GLU A 64 0.18 -22.69 -22.81
N ILE A 65 0.96 -22.24 -21.84
CA ILE A 65 0.51 -21.93 -20.49
C ILE A 65 -0.55 -20.82 -20.48
N GLU A 66 -0.38 -19.81 -21.34
CA GLU A 66 -1.37 -18.74 -21.50
C GLU A 66 -2.68 -19.27 -22.09
N LYS A 67 -2.62 -20.12 -23.13
CA LYS A 67 -3.80 -20.80 -23.70
C LYS A 67 -4.51 -21.67 -22.68
N LEU A 68 -3.76 -22.48 -21.92
CA LEU A 68 -4.28 -23.32 -20.85
C LEU A 68 -4.94 -22.49 -19.75
N SER A 69 -4.32 -21.37 -19.37
CA SER A 69 -4.84 -20.44 -18.37
C SER A 69 -6.17 -19.82 -18.81
N LYS A 70 -6.28 -19.42 -20.09
CA LYS A 70 -7.53 -18.91 -20.68
C LYS A 70 -8.62 -19.99 -20.72
N ALA A 71 -8.29 -21.19 -21.17
CA ALA A 71 -9.22 -22.32 -21.27
C ALA A 71 -9.74 -22.75 -19.91
N LEU A 72 -8.90 -22.77 -18.88
CA LEU A 72 -9.26 -23.08 -17.51
C LEU A 72 -9.72 -21.84 -16.71
N GLY A 73 -9.79 -20.62 -17.31
CA GLY A 73 -10.21 -19.37 -16.64
C GLY A 73 -9.49 -19.09 -15.33
N ARG A 74 -8.27 -19.63 -15.19
CA ARG A 74 -7.43 -19.50 -14.00
C ARG A 74 -5.96 -19.51 -14.44
N LYS A 75 -5.14 -18.57 -13.94
CA LYS A 75 -3.71 -18.59 -14.25
C LYS A 75 -3.07 -19.87 -13.73
N ILE A 76 -2.50 -20.68 -14.64
CA ILE A 76 -1.81 -21.94 -14.32
C ILE A 76 -0.41 -21.66 -13.79
N ILE A 77 0.25 -20.60 -14.27
CA ILE A 77 1.47 -20.05 -13.72
C ILE A 77 1.19 -18.58 -13.44
N SER A 78 1.33 -18.18 -12.20
CA SER A 78 1.71 -16.83 -11.89
C SER A 78 3.20 -16.74 -12.12
N LEU A 79 3.63 -16.12 -13.22
CA LEU A 79 5.03 -15.71 -13.43
C LEU A 79 5.40 -14.51 -12.52
N SER A 80 4.89 -14.51 -11.31
CA SER A 80 5.55 -13.85 -10.20
C SER A 80 6.30 -14.93 -9.45
N PRO A 81 7.60 -15.13 -9.71
CA PRO A 81 8.39 -15.95 -8.82
C PRO A 81 8.19 -15.39 -7.42
N SER A 82 7.97 -16.24 -6.43
CA SER A 82 8.00 -15.81 -5.04
C SER A 82 9.38 -15.19 -4.84
N ILE A 83 9.42 -13.89 -4.64
CA ILE A 83 10.67 -13.19 -4.38
C ILE A 83 10.88 -13.25 -2.89
N ASP A 84 11.99 -13.83 -2.50
CA ASP A 84 12.43 -13.93 -1.12
C ASP A 84 13.60 -12.96 -0.89
N PHE A 85 13.76 -12.49 0.33
CA PHE A 85 14.93 -11.76 0.76
C PHE A 85 15.77 -12.64 1.68
N GLU A 86 17.05 -12.83 1.34
CA GLU A 86 18.07 -13.34 2.24
C GLU A 86 18.79 -12.15 2.86
N ILE A 87 18.76 -12.04 4.18
CA ILE A 87 19.28 -10.90 4.93
C ILE A 87 20.42 -11.39 5.84
N HIS A 88 21.65 -10.89 5.61
CA HIS A 88 22.78 -11.09 6.52
C HIS A 88 22.80 -9.92 7.52
N GLY A 89 22.07 -10.09 8.63
CA GLY A 89 21.83 -9.04 9.61
C GLY A 89 22.98 -8.81 10.59
N GLY A 90 22.74 -7.98 11.60
CA GLY A 90 23.73 -7.57 12.60
C GLY A 90 24.72 -6.51 12.10
N LYS A 91 24.56 -5.99 10.86
CA LYS A 91 25.39 -4.93 10.30
C LYS A 91 24.89 -3.55 10.70
N LYS A 92 25.83 -2.61 10.85
CA LYS A 92 25.50 -1.21 11.08
C LYS A 92 25.19 -0.53 9.76
N LEU A 93 24.07 0.20 9.73
CA LEU A 93 23.75 1.11 8.64
C LEU A 93 24.57 2.39 8.77
N HIS A 94 24.88 3.05 7.65
CA HIS A 94 25.71 4.25 7.64
C HIS A 94 25.43 5.14 6.41
N GLY A 95 25.97 6.35 6.43
CA GLY A 95 25.83 7.29 5.32
C GLY A 95 24.48 8.03 5.35
N SER A 96 23.85 8.16 4.21
CA SER A 96 22.56 8.87 4.10
C SER A 96 21.63 8.21 3.09
N VAL A 97 20.33 8.34 3.35
CA VAL A 97 19.26 7.92 2.44
C VAL A 97 18.27 9.06 2.24
N VAL A 98 17.75 9.19 1.04
CA VAL A 98 16.73 10.20 0.70
C VAL A 98 15.35 9.58 0.81
N THR A 99 14.42 10.23 1.50
CA THR A 99 13.02 9.83 1.55
C THR A 99 12.38 9.97 0.18
N ASN A 100 11.74 8.93 -0.31
CA ASN A 100 10.98 8.98 -1.55
C ASN A 100 9.63 9.70 -1.38
N SER A 101 9.01 10.00 -2.51
CA SER A 101 7.67 10.58 -2.55
C SER A 101 6.61 9.59 -2.03
N SER A 102 5.56 10.16 -1.46
CA SER A 102 4.51 9.39 -0.76
C SER A 102 3.72 8.48 -1.69
N LYS A 103 3.62 7.21 -1.29
CA LYS A 103 2.70 6.25 -1.90
C LYS A 103 1.24 6.73 -1.80
N ASN A 104 0.83 7.12 -0.61
CA ASN A 104 -0.56 7.48 -0.36
C ASN A 104 -0.93 8.80 -1.06
N GLY A 105 -0.02 9.79 -1.04
CA GLY A 105 -0.18 11.03 -1.80
C GLY A 105 -0.31 10.77 -3.30
N ALA A 106 0.55 9.91 -3.88
CA ALA A 106 0.48 9.54 -5.30
C ALA A 106 -0.89 8.97 -5.69
N VAL A 107 -1.46 8.10 -4.87
CA VAL A 107 -2.80 7.52 -5.11
C VAL A 107 -3.89 8.60 -5.10
N GLY A 108 -3.87 9.50 -4.11
CA GLY A 108 -4.79 10.64 -4.03
C GLY A 108 -4.70 11.55 -5.26
N LEU A 109 -3.47 11.91 -5.65
CA LEU A 109 -3.21 12.78 -6.81
C LEU A 109 -3.62 12.14 -8.14
N LEU A 110 -3.35 10.84 -8.35
CA LEU A 110 -3.79 10.10 -9.54
C LEU A 110 -5.32 10.08 -9.63
N CYS A 111 -6.03 9.84 -8.53
CA CYS A 111 -7.49 9.91 -8.51
C CYS A 111 -8.01 11.34 -8.73
N ALA A 112 -7.37 12.34 -8.12
CA ALA A 112 -7.74 13.74 -8.27
C ALA A 112 -7.48 14.28 -9.69
N SER A 113 -6.46 13.76 -10.39
CA SER A 113 -6.16 14.19 -11.77
C SER A 113 -7.30 13.94 -12.75
N LEU A 114 -8.16 12.96 -12.47
CA LEU A 114 -9.30 12.61 -13.33
C LEU A 114 -10.41 13.66 -13.34
N ILE A 115 -10.46 14.59 -12.36
CA ILE A 115 -11.44 15.69 -12.39
C ILE A 115 -11.08 16.75 -13.43
N ASN A 116 -9.79 16.87 -13.78
CA ASN A 116 -9.27 17.84 -14.73
C ASN A 116 -9.43 17.33 -16.17
N LYS A 117 -10.08 18.06 -17.03
CA LYS A 117 -10.24 17.69 -18.45
C LYS A 117 -8.98 17.94 -19.28
N ALA A 118 -8.09 18.83 -18.80
CA ALA A 118 -6.81 19.12 -19.45
C ALA A 118 -5.71 18.14 -19.00
N LYS A 119 -4.55 18.28 -19.63
CA LYS A 119 -3.33 17.53 -19.30
C LYS A 119 -2.86 17.83 -17.88
N THR A 120 -2.55 16.78 -17.14
CA THR A 120 -1.92 16.83 -15.82
C THR A 120 -0.56 16.13 -15.88
N ILE A 121 0.49 16.77 -15.36
CA ILE A 121 1.80 16.17 -15.15
C ILE A 121 2.03 16.04 -13.64
N LEU A 122 2.28 14.83 -13.18
CA LEU A 122 2.58 14.53 -11.78
C LEU A 122 4.00 14.01 -11.66
N HIS A 123 4.82 14.70 -10.84
CA HIS A 123 6.15 14.26 -10.44
C HIS A 123 6.12 13.51 -9.13
N GLY A 124 7.15 12.69 -8.88
CA GLY A 124 7.26 11.93 -7.64
C GLY A 124 6.21 10.84 -7.52
N ILE A 125 5.84 10.19 -8.61
CA ILE A 125 4.94 9.03 -8.59
C ILE A 125 5.80 7.76 -8.48
N PRO A 126 5.72 7.02 -7.34
CA PRO A 126 6.60 5.88 -7.10
C PRO A 126 6.25 4.68 -7.98
N ARG A 127 7.26 3.93 -8.40
CA ARG A 127 7.13 2.70 -9.20
C ARG A 127 6.81 1.49 -8.33
N ILE A 128 5.59 1.45 -7.81
CA ILE A 128 5.11 0.39 -6.91
C ILE A 128 3.84 -0.26 -7.45
N GLU A 129 3.55 -1.46 -6.98
CA GLU A 129 2.42 -2.27 -7.47
C GLU A 129 1.06 -1.57 -7.32
N GLU A 130 0.83 -0.82 -6.22
CA GLU A 130 -0.42 -0.08 -6.01
C GLU A 130 -0.66 0.98 -7.10
N VAL A 131 0.41 1.71 -7.49
CA VAL A 131 0.36 2.72 -8.55
C VAL A 131 0.14 2.05 -9.91
N TYR A 132 0.85 0.96 -10.22
CA TYR A 132 0.65 0.25 -11.49
C TYR A 132 -0.79 -0.26 -11.65
N ARG A 133 -1.37 -0.84 -10.59
CA ARG A 133 -2.77 -1.29 -10.64
C ARG A 133 -3.74 -0.14 -10.86
N LEU A 134 -3.50 1.02 -10.22
CA LEU A 134 -4.34 2.20 -10.43
C LEU A 134 -4.22 2.76 -11.85
N VAL A 135 -3.00 2.80 -12.40
CA VAL A 135 -2.75 3.20 -13.80
C VAL A 135 -3.45 2.26 -14.77
N GLU A 136 -3.36 0.93 -14.58
CA GLU A 136 -4.09 -0.06 -15.40
C GLU A 136 -5.61 0.18 -15.38
N ILE A 137 -6.17 0.47 -14.20
CA ILE A 137 -7.59 0.81 -14.08
C ILE A 137 -7.90 2.08 -14.88
N MET A 138 -7.09 3.14 -14.74
CA MET A 138 -7.27 4.40 -15.47
C MET A 138 -7.19 4.19 -16.98
N GLU A 139 -6.18 3.47 -17.46
CA GLU A 139 -6.02 3.17 -18.88
C GLU A 139 -7.18 2.33 -19.44
N SER A 140 -7.69 1.38 -18.66
CA SER A 140 -8.80 0.51 -19.08
C SER A 140 -10.09 1.29 -19.36
N ILE A 141 -10.30 2.41 -18.65
CA ILE A 141 -11.47 3.30 -18.85
C ILE A 141 -11.20 4.45 -19.85
N GLY A 142 -10.06 4.40 -20.55
CA GLY A 142 -9.73 5.32 -21.65
C GLY A 142 -8.82 6.48 -21.28
N VAL A 143 -8.30 6.57 -20.05
CA VAL A 143 -7.31 7.59 -19.67
C VAL A 143 -5.99 7.31 -20.35
N SER A 144 -5.36 8.30 -20.97
CA SER A 144 -3.99 8.19 -21.43
C SER A 144 -3.03 8.46 -20.29
N VAL A 145 -2.24 7.47 -19.88
CA VAL A 145 -1.20 7.61 -18.87
C VAL A 145 0.16 7.28 -19.50
N LYS A 146 1.05 8.26 -19.52
CA LYS A 146 2.39 8.09 -20.09
C LYS A 146 3.47 8.43 -19.06
N TRP A 147 4.35 7.49 -18.80
CA TRP A 147 5.56 7.75 -18.02
C TRP A 147 6.56 8.56 -18.86
N ILE A 148 6.87 9.77 -18.42
CA ILE A 148 7.83 10.67 -19.08
C ILE A 148 9.26 10.29 -18.68
N ASP A 149 9.44 9.98 -17.39
CA ASP A 149 10.70 9.51 -16.82
C ASP A 149 10.46 8.44 -15.73
N LYS A 150 11.46 8.21 -14.84
CA LYS A 150 11.35 7.19 -13.79
C LYS A 150 10.14 7.42 -12.88
N ASN A 151 9.85 8.66 -12.49
CA ASN A 151 8.85 8.98 -11.46
C ASN A 151 7.89 10.11 -11.87
N THR A 152 7.78 10.42 -13.17
CA THR A 152 6.88 11.45 -13.70
C THR A 152 5.89 10.83 -14.66
N VAL A 153 4.61 11.15 -14.48
CA VAL A 153 3.52 10.69 -15.35
C VAL A 153 2.77 11.86 -15.98
N GLU A 154 2.48 11.75 -17.26
CA GLU A 154 1.52 12.59 -17.99
C GLU A 154 0.18 11.88 -18.04
N ILE A 155 -0.90 12.57 -17.66
CA ILE A 155 -2.26 12.05 -17.58
C ILE A 155 -3.16 12.93 -18.42
N ILE A 156 -3.90 12.31 -19.34
CA ILE A 156 -4.90 12.99 -20.17
C ILE A 156 -6.20 12.19 -20.10
N PRO A 157 -7.23 12.68 -19.39
CA PRO A 157 -8.52 12.03 -19.34
C PRO A 157 -9.19 11.99 -20.72
N PRO A 158 -10.00 10.96 -21.04
CA PRO A 158 -10.72 10.88 -22.29
C PRO A 158 -11.89 11.89 -22.31
N LYS A 159 -12.39 12.22 -23.49
CA LYS A 159 -13.63 13.01 -23.63
C LYS A 159 -14.84 12.28 -23.00
N GLN A 160 -14.83 10.96 -23.06
CA GLN A 160 -15.85 10.09 -22.47
C GLN A 160 -15.18 8.86 -21.88
N PHE A 161 -15.45 8.56 -20.61
CA PHE A 161 -14.96 7.37 -19.92
C PHE A 161 -15.76 6.14 -20.32
N ASP A 162 -15.09 5.01 -20.53
CA ASP A 162 -15.69 3.72 -20.88
C ASP A 162 -15.62 2.76 -19.68
N MET A 163 -16.64 2.83 -18.81
CA MET A 163 -16.70 1.98 -17.62
C MET A 163 -17.02 0.51 -17.90
N GLU A 164 -17.44 0.15 -19.12
CA GLU A 164 -17.65 -1.26 -19.49
C GLU A 164 -16.33 -1.99 -19.71
N LYS A 165 -15.28 -1.26 -20.05
CA LYS A 165 -13.91 -1.78 -20.19
C LYS A 165 -13.11 -1.80 -18.87
N LEU A 166 -13.72 -1.37 -17.76
CA LEU A 166 -13.03 -1.31 -16.48
C LEU A 166 -12.33 -2.64 -16.15
N ASP A 167 -11.04 -2.58 -15.85
CA ASP A 167 -10.28 -3.74 -15.37
C ASP A 167 -10.73 -4.14 -13.95
N ASN A 168 -11.75 -5.00 -13.90
CA ASN A 168 -12.31 -5.50 -12.66
C ASN A 168 -11.28 -6.28 -11.83
N GLN A 169 -10.27 -6.90 -12.47
CA GLN A 169 -9.25 -7.67 -11.77
C GLN A 169 -8.31 -6.73 -11.00
N SER A 170 -7.80 -5.69 -11.63
CA SER A 170 -6.94 -4.70 -10.97
C SER A 170 -7.74 -3.88 -9.94
N ALA A 171 -8.96 -3.48 -10.24
CA ALA A 171 -9.83 -2.76 -9.32
C ALA A 171 -10.20 -3.59 -8.07
N GLY A 172 -10.41 -4.90 -8.22
CA GLY A 172 -10.66 -5.83 -7.10
C GLY A 172 -9.42 -6.13 -6.24
N ARG A 173 -8.22 -5.73 -6.66
CA ARG A 173 -6.97 -5.95 -5.89
C ARG A 173 -6.55 -4.79 -5.02
N ILE A 174 -7.01 -3.57 -5.31
CA ILE A 174 -6.66 -2.36 -4.59
C ILE A 174 -7.90 -1.67 -4.04
N ARG A 175 -7.78 -1.06 -2.86
CA ARG A 175 -8.87 -0.31 -2.27
C ARG A 175 -8.96 1.12 -2.81
N SER A 176 -7.87 1.64 -3.30
CA SER A 176 -7.74 3.00 -3.83
C SER A 176 -8.65 3.29 -5.03
N ALA A 177 -9.12 2.25 -5.75
CA ALA A 177 -10.13 2.41 -6.81
C ALA A 177 -11.40 3.16 -6.34
N LEU A 178 -11.77 3.06 -5.06
CA LEU A 178 -12.90 3.83 -4.48
C LEU A 178 -12.68 5.35 -4.54
N MET A 179 -11.44 5.82 -4.48
CA MET A 179 -11.13 7.25 -4.49
C MET A 179 -11.39 7.91 -5.85
N MET A 180 -11.52 7.11 -6.92
CA MET A 180 -11.90 7.60 -8.23
C MET A 180 -13.35 8.13 -8.28
N ILE A 181 -14.21 7.75 -7.31
CA ILE A 181 -15.61 8.17 -7.27
C ILE A 181 -15.70 9.69 -7.28
N GLY A 182 -14.87 10.39 -6.45
CA GLY A 182 -14.88 11.84 -6.34
C GLY A 182 -14.68 12.58 -7.65
N SER A 183 -13.84 12.04 -8.54
CA SER A 183 -13.62 12.59 -9.89
C SER A 183 -14.67 12.13 -10.89
N LEU A 184 -14.99 10.82 -10.93
CA LEU A 184 -15.83 10.22 -11.96
C LEU A 184 -17.30 10.70 -11.91
N VAL A 185 -17.82 11.12 -10.76
CA VAL A 185 -19.18 11.69 -10.63
C VAL A 185 -19.37 12.98 -11.43
N HIS A 186 -18.28 13.67 -11.82
CA HIS A 186 -18.35 14.85 -12.67
C HIS A 186 -18.43 14.54 -14.17
N HIS A 187 -18.18 13.30 -14.54
CA HIS A 187 -18.15 12.85 -15.94
C HIS A 187 -19.35 11.97 -16.30
N MET A 188 -19.95 11.31 -15.31
CA MET A 188 -21.02 10.32 -15.55
C MET A 188 -22.08 10.38 -14.45
N PRO A 189 -23.38 10.35 -14.81
CA PRO A 189 -24.47 10.34 -13.83
C PRO A 189 -24.63 8.98 -13.13
N SER A 190 -24.10 7.90 -13.70
CA SER A 190 -24.12 6.56 -13.10
C SER A 190 -23.02 5.65 -13.65
N PHE A 191 -22.40 4.87 -12.78
CA PHE A 191 -21.40 3.85 -13.14
C PHE A 191 -21.28 2.78 -12.07
N LYS A 192 -20.56 1.68 -12.40
CA LYS A 192 -20.29 0.57 -11.50
C LYS A 192 -18.80 0.53 -11.16
N LEU A 193 -18.50 0.22 -9.90
CA LEU A 193 -17.15 -0.12 -9.45
C LEU A 193 -17.19 -1.49 -8.75
N PRO A 194 -16.24 -2.40 -9.00
CA PRO A 194 -16.16 -3.66 -8.28
C PRO A 194 -15.93 -3.41 -6.78
N HIS A 195 -16.22 -4.42 -5.97
CA HIS A 195 -15.92 -4.33 -4.55
C HIS A 195 -14.42 -4.10 -4.33
N ALA A 196 -14.13 -3.18 -3.43
CA ALA A 196 -12.75 -2.83 -3.11
C ALA A 196 -12.00 -4.02 -2.51
N GLY A 197 -10.91 -4.37 -3.13
CA GLY A 197 -9.95 -5.33 -2.61
C GLY A 197 -9.01 -4.72 -1.56
N GLY A 198 -7.84 -5.30 -1.39
CA GLY A 198 -6.78 -4.79 -0.52
C GLY A 198 -6.40 -5.77 0.58
N CYS A 199 -5.73 -5.28 1.62
CA CYS A 199 -5.18 -6.08 2.68
C CYS A 199 -6.26 -6.73 3.55
N LYS A 200 -6.18 -8.04 3.78
CA LYS A 200 -7.13 -8.83 4.58
C LYS A 200 -6.82 -8.70 6.09
N MET A 201 -6.88 -7.48 6.63
CA MET A 201 -6.66 -7.20 8.08
C MET A 201 -7.96 -6.85 8.82
N GLY A 202 -9.09 -7.41 8.41
CA GLY A 202 -10.42 -7.13 8.94
C GLY A 202 -11.38 -6.54 7.91
N GLU A 203 -12.65 -6.41 8.28
CA GLU A 203 -13.67 -5.79 7.44
C GLU A 203 -13.48 -4.28 7.41
N ARG A 204 -13.34 -3.73 6.21
CA ARG A 204 -13.21 -2.29 5.98
C ARG A 204 -14.42 -1.79 5.22
N THR A 205 -15.37 -1.19 5.93
CA THR A 205 -16.57 -0.61 5.33
C THR A 205 -16.22 0.57 4.42
N ILE A 206 -17.16 0.93 3.52
CA ILE A 206 -17.08 2.15 2.70
C ILE A 206 -17.96 3.27 3.27
N THR A 207 -18.43 3.10 4.50
CA THR A 207 -19.45 3.95 5.12
C THR A 207 -19.04 5.42 5.17
N ALA A 208 -17.78 5.72 5.53
CA ALA A 208 -17.29 7.09 5.57
C ALA A 208 -17.31 7.76 4.18
N HIS A 209 -16.91 7.04 3.12
CA HIS A 209 -17.02 7.52 1.76
C HIS A 209 -18.48 7.77 1.37
N ARG A 210 -19.33 6.77 1.64
CA ARG A 210 -20.74 6.79 1.25
C ARG A 210 -21.48 7.97 1.85
N TYR A 211 -21.44 8.14 3.16
CA TYR A 211 -22.19 9.20 3.83
C TYR A 211 -21.72 10.61 3.42
N GLY A 212 -20.41 10.83 3.32
CA GLY A 212 -19.92 12.14 2.87
C GLY A 212 -20.30 12.44 1.41
N LEU A 213 -20.26 11.44 0.52
CA LEU A 213 -20.68 11.59 -0.86
C LEU A 213 -22.22 11.75 -1.01
N GLU A 214 -23.02 11.11 -0.14
CA GLU A 214 -24.47 11.25 -0.11
C GLU A 214 -24.90 12.68 0.16
N GLU A 215 -24.19 13.42 1.03
CA GLU A 215 -24.44 14.85 1.28
C GLU A 215 -24.24 15.70 0.02
N LEU A 216 -23.29 15.32 -0.85
CA LEU A 216 -23.06 15.96 -2.15
C LEU A 216 -24.07 15.54 -3.24
N GLY A 217 -25.03 14.66 -2.90
CA GLY A 217 -26.05 14.16 -3.82
C GLY A 217 -25.68 12.89 -4.56
N VAL A 218 -24.55 12.25 -4.22
CA VAL A 218 -24.10 10.99 -4.81
C VAL A 218 -24.67 9.81 -4.01
N LYS A 219 -25.38 8.91 -4.66
CA LYS A 219 -25.90 7.67 -4.07
C LYS A 219 -24.94 6.52 -4.35
N VAL A 220 -24.50 5.83 -3.30
CA VAL A 220 -23.64 4.63 -3.38
C VAL A 220 -24.40 3.43 -2.83
N VAL A 221 -24.74 2.48 -3.71
CA VAL A 221 -25.52 1.28 -3.37
C VAL A 221 -24.64 0.05 -3.50
N THR A 222 -24.45 -0.69 -2.42
CA THR A 222 -23.77 -1.99 -2.44
C THR A 222 -24.65 -3.04 -3.10
N LYS A 223 -24.17 -3.68 -4.16
CA LYS A 223 -24.74 -4.84 -4.83
C LYS A 223 -23.89 -6.07 -4.54
N LYS A 224 -24.29 -7.25 -4.99
CA LYS A 224 -23.58 -8.50 -4.72
C LYS A 224 -22.10 -8.46 -5.12
N ASP A 225 -21.79 -7.91 -6.30
CA ASP A 225 -20.45 -7.98 -6.90
C ASP A 225 -19.83 -6.60 -7.18
N TYR A 226 -20.57 -5.50 -6.95
CA TYR A 226 -20.13 -4.14 -7.26
C TYR A 226 -20.85 -3.09 -6.42
N TYR A 227 -20.30 -1.88 -6.41
CA TYR A 227 -20.99 -0.67 -5.96
C TYR A 227 -21.62 0.02 -7.17
N LEU A 228 -22.92 0.34 -7.08
CA LEU A 228 -23.59 1.21 -8.04
C LEU A 228 -23.53 2.63 -7.51
N ILE A 229 -22.80 3.49 -8.22
CA ILE A 229 -22.69 4.91 -7.96
C ILE A 229 -23.64 5.64 -8.90
N SER A 230 -24.43 6.59 -8.37
CA SER A 230 -25.35 7.38 -9.19
C SER A 230 -25.70 8.71 -8.54
N HIS A 231 -26.03 9.71 -9.34
CA HIS A 231 -26.58 10.99 -8.89
C HIS A 231 -27.55 11.56 -9.92
N LYS A 232 -28.49 12.40 -9.45
CA LYS A 232 -29.35 13.21 -10.33
C LYS A 232 -28.79 14.61 -10.48
N LYS A 233 -28.34 15.20 -9.38
CA LYS A 233 -27.77 16.55 -9.31
C LYS A 233 -26.77 16.59 -8.18
N LEU A 234 -25.56 17.02 -8.47
CA LEU A 234 -24.55 17.32 -7.46
C LEU A 234 -24.86 18.68 -6.82
N LYS A 235 -24.59 18.81 -5.52
CA LYS A 235 -24.82 20.01 -4.72
C LYS A 235 -23.72 20.22 -3.70
N SER A 236 -23.40 21.48 -3.39
CA SER A 236 -22.57 21.82 -2.23
C SER A 236 -23.32 21.53 -0.93
N ALA A 237 -22.60 21.23 0.14
CA ALA A 237 -23.17 20.82 1.41
C ALA A 237 -22.27 21.18 2.61
N ASP A 238 -22.85 21.17 3.81
CA ASP A 238 -22.11 21.13 5.06
C ASP A 238 -22.03 19.67 5.52
N ILE A 239 -20.80 19.13 5.59
CA ILE A 239 -20.53 17.72 5.81
C ILE A 239 -19.83 17.55 7.15
N VAL A 240 -20.35 16.67 7.99
CA VAL A 240 -19.63 16.14 9.15
C VAL A 240 -19.11 14.76 8.78
N MET A 241 -17.79 14.56 8.84
CA MET A 241 -17.18 13.27 8.52
C MET A 241 -17.69 12.21 9.49
N TYR A 242 -18.14 11.06 8.96
CA TYR A 242 -18.62 9.95 9.79
C TYR A 242 -17.51 9.36 10.68
N GLU A 243 -16.29 9.39 10.17
CA GLU A 243 -15.06 9.05 10.89
C GLU A 243 -13.89 9.83 10.29
N SER A 244 -12.81 10.00 11.03
CA SER A 244 -11.59 10.65 10.54
C SER A 244 -10.82 9.69 9.62
N SER A 245 -11.25 9.62 8.37
CA SER A 245 -10.70 8.75 7.31
C SER A 245 -10.05 9.58 6.22
N ASP A 246 -8.73 9.40 6.02
CA ASP A 246 -7.96 10.14 5.00
C ASP A 246 -8.57 9.96 3.61
N THR A 247 -8.76 8.71 3.17
CA THR A 247 -9.23 8.40 1.82
C THR A 247 -10.68 8.83 1.57
N ALA A 248 -11.53 8.82 2.61
CA ALA A 248 -12.88 9.34 2.49
C ALA A 248 -12.88 10.87 2.36
N ALA A 249 -12.04 11.56 3.14
CA ALA A 249 -11.87 13.01 3.05
C ALA A 249 -11.36 13.42 1.66
N GLU A 250 -10.31 12.77 1.15
CA GLU A 250 -9.78 13.01 -0.20
C GLU A 250 -10.88 12.86 -1.26
N ASN A 251 -11.65 11.78 -1.19
CA ASN A 251 -12.73 11.50 -2.14
C ASN A 251 -13.82 12.58 -2.11
N ILE A 252 -14.21 13.04 -0.91
CA ILE A 252 -15.21 14.11 -0.71
C ILE A 252 -14.68 15.46 -1.19
N ILE A 253 -13.42 15.79 -0.87
CA ILE A 253 -12.76 17.03 -1.28
C ILE A 253 -12.69 17.11 -2.81
N ILE A 254 -12.28 16.02 -3.48
CA ILE A 254 -12.22 15.93 -4.94
C ILE A 254 -13.62 16.12 -5.53
N ALA A 255 -14.64 15.47 -4.99
CA ALA A 255 -16.02 15.65 -5.45
C ALA A 255 -16.49 17.09 -5.27
N ALA A 256 -16.24 17.71 -4.11
CA ALA A 256 -16.62 19.08 -3.81
C ALA A 256 -15.94 20.10 -4.74
N ALA A 257 -14.70 19.86 -5.15
CA ALA A 257 -13.94 20.75 -6.03
C ALA A 257 -14.64 21.01 -7.38
N GLY A 258 -15.31 20.02 -7.94
CA GLY A 258 -16.08 20.13 -9.18
C GLY A 258 -17.54 20.58 -9.01
N ILE A 259 -18.00 20.89 -7.80
CA ILE A 259 -19.36 21.36 -7.53
C ILE A 259 -19.35 22.86 -7.28
N LYS A 260 -20.02 23.65 -8.14
CA LYS A 260 -20.13 25.11 -7.91
C LYS A 260 -20.76 25.41 -6.57
N GLY A 261 -20.08 26.21 -5.76
CA GLY A 261 -20.54 26.63 -4.44
C GLY A 261 -19.57 26.32 -3.32
N LYS A 262 -20.01 26.53 -2.09
CA LYS A 262 -19.23 26.35 -0.88
C LYS A 262 -19.61 25.03 -0.23
N THR A 263 -18.64 24.13 -0.04
CA THR A 263 -18.78 22.91 0.75
C THR A 263 -17.90 23.01 2.00
N THR A 264 -18.50 22.82 3.17
CA THR A 264 -17.78 22.78 4.44
C THR A 264 -17.62 21.31 4.86
N ILE A 265 -16.40 20.91 5.25
CA ILE A 265 -16.12 19.54 5.70
C ILE A 265 -15.52 19.63 7.11
N GLN A 266 -16.29 19.17 8.10
CA GLN A 266 -15.88 19.14 9.51
C GLN A 266 -15.31 17.77 9.87
N PHE A 267 -14.29 17.76 10.73
CA PHE A 267 -13.54 16.58 11.20
C PHE A 267 -12.81 15.83 10.07
N ALA A 268 -12.44 16.53 9.01
CA ALA A 268 -11.50 16.00 8.02
C ALA A 268 -10.13 15.78 8.67
N PRO A 269 -9.44 14.65 8.43
CA PRO A 269 -8.10 14.45 8.96
C PRO A 269 -7.12 15.41 8.26
N PRO A 270 -6.34 16.21 9.02
CA PRO A 270 -5.36 17.14 8.43
C PRO A 270 -4.03 16.43 8.08
N ASN A 271 -4.10 15.20 7.59
CA ASN A 271 -2.94 14.37 7.28
C ASN A 271 -2.27 14.81 5.97
N TYR A 272 -1.00 14.44 5.77
CA TYR A 272 -0.16 14.87 4.64
C TYR A 272 -0.82 14.61 3.27
N GLN A 273 -1.38 13.42 3.05
CA GLN A 273 -1.99 13.03 1.77
C GLN A 273 -3.27 13.84 1.46
N VAL A 274 -4.06 14.18 2.48
CA VAL A 274 -5.24 15.05 2.35
C VAL A 274 -4.80 16.47 2.00
N GLN A 275 -3.74 16.98 2.64
CA GLN A 275 -3.17 18.29 2.33
C GLN A 275 -2.63 18.33 0.90
N ASP A 276 -1.96 17.25 0.45
CA ASP A 276 -1.38 17.16 -0.89
C ASP A 276 -2.45 17.23 -1.99
N VAL A 277 -3.58 16.52 -1.80
CA VAL A 277 -4.76 16.64 -2.68
C VAL A 277 -5.31 18.06 -2.68
N CYS A 278 -5.40 18.71 -1.51
CA CYS A 278 -5.85 20.11 -1.43
C CYS A 278 -4.92 21.05 -2.21
N PHE A 279 -3.60 20.94 -2.03
CA PHE A 279 -2.61 21.76 -2.74
C PHE A 279 -2.64 21.55 -4.25
N PHE A 280 -2.85 20.32 -4.70
CA PHE A 280 -3.05 20.01 -6.11
C PHE A 280 -4.31 20.67 -6.66
N LEU A 281 -5.44 20.58 -5.95
CA LEU A 281 -6.69 21.22 -6.35
C LEU A 281 -6.59 22.76 -6.37
N GLU A 282 -5.80 23.36 -5.47
CA GLU A 282 -5.49 24.80 -5.53
C GLU A 282 -4.76 25.17 -6.84
N LYS A 283 -3.83 24.32 -7.32
CA LYS A 283 -3.17 24.51 -8.63
C LYS A 283 -4.16 24.44 -9.80
N LEU A 284 -5.27 23.74 -9.63
CA LEU A 284 -6.36 23.68 -10.60
C LEU A 284 -7.36 24.84 -10.48
N GLY A 285 -7.12 25.80 -9.58
CA GLY A 285 -7.94 27.00 -9.38
C GLY A 285 -9.04 26.87 -8.33
N VAL A 286 -9.09 25.79 -7.58
CA VAL A 286 -10.04 25.60 -6.48
C VAL A 286 -9.51 26.30 -5.23
N LYS A 287 -10.28 27.24 -4.64
CA LYS A 287 -9.91 27.84 -3.36
C LYS A 287 -10.30 26.90 -2.23
N ILE A 288 -9.35 26.55 -1.35
CA ILE A 288 -9.57 25.69 -0.18
C ILE A 288 -9.06 26.41 1.07
N GLU A 289 -9.95 26.63 2.05
CA GLU A 289 -9.60 27.24 3.34
C GLU A 289 -9.47 26.15 4.41
N GLY A 290 -8.58 26.35 5.39
CA GLY A 290 -8.39 25.46 6.51
C GLY A 290 -7.50 24.24 6.23
N ILE A 291 -6.73 24.22 5.13
CA ILE A 291 -5.79 23.11 4.84
C ILE A 291 -4.86 22.90 6.05
N GLY A 292 -4.70 21.65 6.48
CA GLY A 292 -3.93 21.30 7.67
C GLY A 292 -4.71 21.43 8.98
N THR A 293 -6.01 21.72 8.92
CA THR A 293 -6.92 21.71 10.07
C THR A 293 -8.03 20.68 9.90
N THR A 294 -8.81 20.44 10.94
CA THR A 294 -9.96 19.51 10.89
C THR A 294 -11.20 20.08 10.21
N ASN A 295 -11.18 21.36 9.84
CA ASN A 295 -12.31 22.04 9.19
C ASN A 295 -11.84 22.63 7.86
N LEU A 296 -12.35 22.09 6.78
CA LEU A 296 -12.05 22.52 5.42
C LEU A 296 -13.26 23.25 4.80
N VAL A 297 -12.97 24.27 4.00
CA VAL A 297 -13.98 24.93 3.16
C VAL A 297 -13.49 24.86 1.72
N VAL A 298 -14.21 24.10 0.89
CA VAL A 298 -13.91 23.93 -0.54
C VAL A 298 -14.85 24.84 -1.34
N HIS A 299 -14.28 25.81 -2.06
CA HIS A 299 -15.00 26.64 -3.00
C HIS A 299 -14.92 26.02 -4.40
N GLY A 300 -15.84 25.11 -4.68
CA GLY A 300 -15.85 24.35 -5.92
C GLY A 300 -16.15 25.23 -7.13
N VAL A 301 -15.42 24.99 -8.22
CA VAL A 301 -15.43 25.83 -9.41
C VAL A 301 -16.32 25.30 -10.55
N GLY A 302 -16.80 24.07 -10.42
CA GLY A 302 -17.53 23.39 -11.49
C GLY A 302 -16.55 22.68 -12.43
N GLU A 303 -16.63 22.97 -13.72
CA GLU A 303 -15.74 22.34 -14.70
C GLU A 303 -14.28 22.80 -14.53
N ILE A 304 -13.37 21.83 -14.47
CA ILE A 304 -11.93 22.06 -14.37
C ILE A 304 -11.27 21.60 -15.68
N ASN A 305 -10.58 22.55 -16.35
CA ASN A 305 -9.91 22.31 -17.63
C ASN A 305 -8.63 23.16 -17.70
N THR A 306 -7.67 22.88 -16.84
CA THR A 306 -6.43 23.66 -16.67
C THR A 306 -5.22 22.75 -16.78
N PRO A 307 -4.31 22.95 -17.76
CA PRO A 307 -3.04 22.25 -17.76
C PRO A 307 -2.29 22.51 -16.46
N VAL A 308 -1.84 21.46 -15.80
CA VAL A 308 -1.21 21.56 -14.48
C VAL A 308 -0.02 20.63 -14.35
N GLU A 309 0.94 21.08 -13.56
CA GLU A 309 2.12 20.31 -13.15
C GLU A 309 2.23 20.40 -11.62
N TYR A 310 2.41 19.25 -10.97
CA TYR A 310 2.47 19.14 -9.52
C TYR A 310 3.45 18.05 -9.07
N THR A 311 4.16 18.32 -7.96
CA THR A 311 5.08 17.36 -7.35
C THR A 311 4.47 16.79 -6.07
N ASN A 312 4.35 15.46 -6.01
CA ASN A 312 3.91 14.70 -4.85
C ASN A 312 4.89 14.90 -3.67
N SER A 313 4.39 15.02 -2.46
CA SER A 313 5.21 15.20 -1.26
C SER A 313 5.97 13.93 -0.86
N GLU A 314 6.99 14.11 -0.02
CA GLU A 314 7.77 13.01 0.57
C GLU A 314 6.93 12.18 1.53
N ASP A 315 7.30 10.88 1.69
CA ASP A 315 6.58 9.91 2.51
C ASP A 315 7.06 9.92 3.97
N PRO A 316 6.25 10.43 4.93
CA PRO A 316 6.63 10.38 6.34
C PRO A 316 6.75 8.95 6.89
N ILE A 317 6.05 8.00 6.28
CA ILE A 317 6.07 6.61 6.70
C ILE A 317 7.39 5.95 6.26
N GLU A 318 7.89 6.29 5.07
CA GLU A 318 9.19 5.83 4.63
C GLU A 318 10.32 6.45 5.47
N SER A 319 10.22 7.75 5.79
CA SER A 319 11.15 8.38 6.74
C SER A 319 11.18 7.64 8.08
N MET A 320 10.01 7.33 8.65
CA MET A 320 9.91 6.57 9.90
C MET A 320 10.45 5.15 9.77
N MET A 321 10.31 4.51 8.61
CA MET A 321 10.88 3.19 8.34
C MET A 321 12.41 3.21 8.43
N PHE A 322 13.09 4.18 7.80
CA PHE A 322 14.54 4.33 7.90
C PHE A 322 14.99 4.75 9.30
N LEU A 323 14.24 5.60 9.99
CA LEU A 323 14.47 5.91 11.41
C LEU A 323 14.42 4.63 12.25
N SER A 324 13.38 3.81 12.08
CA SER A 324 13.24 2.54 12.78
C SER A 324 14.39 1.58 12.47
N ALA A 325 14.79 1.45 11.21
CA ALA A 325 15.91 0.61 10.82
C ALA A 325 17.23 1.05 11.47
N ALA A 326 17.53 2.35 11.43
CA ALA A 326 18.75 2.90 12.04
C ALA A 326 18.77 2.73 13.57
N ILE A 327 17.64 2.99 14.22
CA ILE A 327 17.49 2.85 15.69
C ILE A 327 17.62 1.39 16.11
N THR A 328 16.92 0.49 15.45
CA THR A 328 16.91 -0.95 15.78
C THR A 328 18.27 -1.60 15.58
N THR A 329 19.01 -1.19 14.53
CA THR A 329 20.38 -1.66 14.29
C THR A 329 21.43 -0.90 15.13
N GLY A 330 21.04 0.14 15.88
CA GLY A 330 21.95 0.99 16.67
C GLY A 330 22.97 1.70 15.80
N SER A 331 22.56 2.26 14.70
CA SER A 331 23.37 2.85 13.63
C SER A 331 23.39 4.38 13.69
N THR A 332 24.40 4.98 13.06
CA THR A 332 24.40 6.42 12.71
C THR A 332 24.00 6.56 11.26
N LEU A 333 22.84 7.17 11.00
CA LEU A 333 22.28 7.31 9.66
C LEU A 333 21.61 8.67 9.51
N THR A 334 21.82 9.32 8.36
CA THR A 334 21.11 10.54 7.98
C THR A 334 19.98 10.21 7.02
N ILE A 335 18.74 10.50 7.43
CA ILE A 335 17.55 10.41 6.58
C ILE A 335 17.26 11.81 6.06
N LYS A 336 17.38 12.01 4.76
CA LYS A 336 17.19 13.30 4.10
C LYS A 336 15.73 13.47 3.64
N ARG A 337 15.30 14.73 3.55
CA ARG A 337 13.97 15.12 3.05
C ARG A 337 12.82 14.55 3.88
N CYS A 338 12.96 14.54 5.21
CA CYS A 338 11.89 14.08 6.10
C CYS A 338 10.79 15.15 6.23
N PRO A 339 9.50 14.84 5.95
CA PRO A 339 8.39 15.78 6.10
C PRO A 339 8.06 15.98 7.59
N ILE A 340 8.70 16.98 8.18
CA ILE A 340 8.82 17.12 9.64
C ILE A 340 7.49 17.29 10.36
N ASP A 341 6.54 18.02 9.80
CA ASP A 341 5.24 18.28 10.45
C ASP A 341 4.49 16.97 10.74
N PHE A 342 4.74 15.92 9.96
CA PHE A 342 4.10 14.59 10.07
C PHE A 342 4.94 13.55 10.84
N LEU A 343 6.04 13.99 11.46
CA LEU A 343 6.94 13.15 12.27
C LEU A 343 7.15 13.68 13.68
N LEU A 344 6.58 14.85 14.01
CA LEU A 344 6.83 15.53 15.29
C LEU A 344 6.47 14.67 16.49
N LEU A 345 5.34 13.97 16.45
CA LEU A 345 4.89 13.15 17.59
C LEU A 345 5.71 11.87 17.71
N GLU A 346 6.03 11.22 16.58
CA GLU A 346 6.91 10.05 16.53
C GLU A 346 8.29 10.38 17.10
N LEU A 347 8.89 11.50 16.68
CA LEU A 347 10.18 11.96 17.20
C LEU A 347 10.11 12.31 18.69
N LEU A 348 9.03 12.98 19.15
CA LEU A 348 8.83 13.26 20.56
C LEU A 348 8.76 11.96 21.39
N LYS A 349 8.02 10.95 20.92
CA LYS A 349 7.93 9.65 21.61
C LYS A 349 9.30 8.97 21.65
N LEU A 350 10.04 8.96 20.56
CA LEU A 350 11.40 8.40 20.48
C LEU A 350 12.38 9.17 21.38
N GLU A 351 12.29 10.50 21.43
CA GLU A 351 13.10 11.34 22.33
C GLU A 351 12.81 11.00 23.80
N LYS A 352 11.53 10.83 24.18
CA LYS A 352 11.14 10.40 25.54
C LYS A 352 11.62 8.97 25.87
N MET A 353 11.80 8.12 24.84
CA MET A 353 12.45 6.82 24.99
C MET A 353 13.97 6.93 25.12
N GLY A 354 14.58 8.08 24.84
CA GLY A 354 16.01 8.34 24.98
C GLY A 354 16.78 8.37 23.66
N LEU A 355 16.09 8.50 22.52
CA LEU A 355 16.75 8.66 21.21
C LEU A 355 17.57 9.96 21.16
N LYS A 356 18.78 9.84 20.65
CA LYS A 356 19.65 10.99 20.31
C LYS A 356 19.64 11.18 18.80
N TYR A 357 19.29 12.38 18.38
CA TYR A 357 19.24 12.74 16.96
C TYR A 357 19.48 14.25 16.77
N GLU A 358 19.84 14.62 15.56
CA GLU A 358 20.00 16.00 15.11
C GLU A 358 19.06 16.28 13.94
N LYS A 359 18.64 17.52 13.79
CA LYS A 359 17.85 18.00 12.66
C LYS A 359 18.53 19.14 11.95
N SER A 360 18.48 19.14 10.61
CA SER A 360 18.87 20.32 9.82
C SER A 360 17.93 21.51 10.05
N LYS A 361 18.26 22.65 9.47
CA LYS A 361 17.28 23.74 9.28
C LYS A 361 16.13 23.25 8.38
N ILE A 362 14.95 23.84 8.60
CA ILE A 362 13.77 23.57 7.76
C ILE A 362 14.00 24.16 6.36
N TYR A 363 13.62 23.39 5.34
CA TYR A 363 13.53 23.82 3.95
C TYR A 363 12.23 23.31 3.33
N LEU A 364 11.84 23.83 2.16
CA LEU A 364 10.60 23.44 1.49
C LEU A 364 10.86 22.33 0.46
N ALA A 365 9.88 21.44 0.32
CA ALA A 365 9.81 20.48 -0.77
C ALA A 365 9.56 21.16 -2.12
N GLU A 366 9.66 20.40 -3.21
CA GLU A 366 9.42 20.90 -4.58
C GLU A 366 7.98 21.40 -4.79
N ASN A 367 7.00 20.85 -4.06
CA ASN A 367 5.63 21.35 -4.05
C ASN A 367 5.50 22.73 -3.39
N SER A 368 6.58 23.28 -2.80
CA SER A 368 6.65 24.57 -2.09
C SER A 368 5.70 24.70 -0.89
N ARG A 369 5.18 23.60 -0.37
CA ARG A 369 4.21 23.53 0.74
C ARG A 369 4.70 22.68 1.90
N THR A 370 5.28 21.52 1.61
CA THR A 370 5.73 20.58 2.63
C THR A 370 7.08 21.02 3.22
N LYS A 371 7.14 21.10 4.55
CA LYS A 371 8.38 21.43 5.28
C LYS A 371 9.22 20.19 5.48
N LEU A 372 10.47 20.24 5.10
CA LEU A 372 11.43 19.16 5.17
C LEU A 372 12.58 19.49 6.12
N VAL A 373 13.15 18.44 6.70
CA VAL A 373 14.42 18.45 7.42
C VAL A 373 15.21 17.19 7.06
N ASP A 374 16.52 17.23 7.25
CA ASP A 374 17.36 16.04 7.31
C ASP A 374 17.50 15.64 8.78
N ILE A 375 17.31 14.35 9.10
CA ILE A 375 17.39 13.81 10.46
C ILE A 375 18.58 12.85 10.53
N THR A 376 19.55 13.15 11.40
CA THR A 376 20.65 12.25 11.70
C THR A 376 20.42 11.59 13.05
N VAL A 377 20.22 10.27 13.07
CA VAL A 377 20.08 9.48 14.30
C VAL A 377 21.42 8.94 14.75
N HIS A 378 21.58 8.76 16.06
CA HIS A 378 22.79 8.22 16.70
C HIS A 378 22.45 7.02 17.59
N PRO A 379 23.39 6.09 17.78
CA PRO A 379 23.20 4.99 18.71
C PRO A 379 22.75 5.49 20.08
N SER A 380 21.69 4.93 20.61
CA SER A 380 21.04 5.42 21.81
C SER A 380 20.65 4.26 22.74
N LYS A 381 20.74 4.51 24.06
CA LYS A 381 20.21 3.57 25.07
C LYS A 381 18.73 3.90 25.31
N LEU A 382 17.86 3.15 24.67
CA LEU A 382 16.43 3.36 24.77
C LEU A 382 15.84 2.73 26.01
N LYS A 383 14.76 3.33 26.53
CA LYS A 383 13.91 2.80 27.61
C LYS A 383 12.47 2.71 27.11
N ALA A 384 11.77 1.68 27.54
CA ALA A 384 10.34 1.58 27.30
C ALA A 384 9.61 2.82 27.86
N PRO A 385 8.64 3.38 27.13
CA PRO A 385 7.86 4.50 27.64
C PRO A 385 7.00 4.06 28.82
N HIS A 386 6.70 4.98 29.74
CA HIS A 386 5.81 4.71 30.87
C HIS A 386 4.36 4.45 30.44
N ASP A 387 3.96 5.02 29.30
CA ASP A 387 2.62 4.89 28.77
C ASP A 387 2.64 4.06 27.47
N LYS A 388 1.47 3.61 27.05
CA LYS A 388 1.32 2.85 25.79
C LYS A 388 1.67 3.68 24.56
N LEU A 389 2.18 3.03 23.54
CA LEU A 389 2.23 3.55 22.18
C LEU A 389 0.96 3.11 21.44
N HIS A 390 0.20 4.05 20.89
CA HIS A 390 -1.03 3.76 20.15
C HIS A 390 -1.21 4.74 19.01
N SER A 391 -1.81 4.28 17.93
CA SER A 391 -2.15 5.11 16.79
C SER A 391 -3.45 5.90 17.04
N GLN A 392 -3.53 7.05 16.37
CA GLN A 392 -4.74 7.86 16.27
C GLN A 392 -4.74 8.54 14.90
N PRO A 393 -5.90 9.00 14.40
CA PRO A 393 -5.90 9.91 13.26
C PRO A 393 -4.97 11.10 13.51
N TYR A 394 -4.30 11.57 12.47
CA TYR A 394 -3.39 12.72 12.58
C TYR A 394 -4.11 13.91 13.27
N PRO A 395 -3.49 14.60 14.23
CA PRO A 395 -2.06 14.62 14.58
C PRO A 395 -1.60 13.58 15.62
N GLY A 396 -2.32 12.48 15.84
CA GLY A 396 -1.82 11.36 16.62
C GLY A 396 -0.69 10.61 15.90
N ILE A 397 -0.11 9.57 16.55
CA ILE A 397 0.84 8.67 15.87
C ILE A 397 0.15 8.07 14.65
N ASN A 398 0.76 8.26 13.47
CA ASN A 398 0.22 7.72 12.23
C ASN A 398 0.02 6.19 12.35
N VAL A 399 -1.14 5.72 11.93
CA VAL A 399 -1.51 4.29 12.00
C VAL A 399 -0.50 3.39 11.29
N ASP A 400 0.14 3.88 10.23
CA ASP A 400 1.16 3.15 9.48
C ASP A 400 2.55 3.25 10.11
N ASN A 401 2.81 4.26 10.97
CA ASN A 401 4.06 4.39 11.71
C ASN A 401 4.08 3.54 13.00
N LEU A 402 2.92 3.26 13.59
CA LEU A 402 2.87 2.50 14.85
C LEU A 402 3.60 1.15 14.78
N PRO A 403 3.44 0.30 13.74
CA PRO A 403 4.17 -0.97 13.64
C PRO A 403 5.70 -0.80 13.62
N LEU A 404 6.20 0.34 13.16
CA LEU A 404 7.64 0.62 13.08
C LEU A 404 8.29 0.88 14.45
N PHE A 405 7.48 1.09 15.50
CA PHE A 405 7.96 1.12 16.88
C PHE A 405 8.21 -0.29 17.46
N VAL A 406 7.64 -1.36 16.87
CA VAL A 406 7.79 -2.73 17.39
C VAL A 406 9.24 -3.19 17.36
N PRO A 407 9.99 -3.11 16.24
CA PRO A 407 11.40 -3.48 16.22
C PRO A 407 12.25 -2.57 17.13
N ILE A 408 11.92 -1.28 17.24
CA ILE A 408 12.60 -0.36 18.18
C ILE A 408 12.40 -0.84 19.63
N ALA A 409 11.18 -1.23 19.99
CA ALA A 409 10.85 -1.70 21.34
C ALA A 409 11.61 -2.97 21.71
N THR A 410 11.98 -3.83 20.75
CA THR A 410 12.85 -5.01 21.03
C THR A 410 14.24 -4.61 21.52
N GLN A 411 14.67 -3.36 21.29
CA GLN A 411 15.99 -2.84 21.69
C GLN A 411 15.91 -1.88 22.89
N ALA A 412 14.71 -1.57 23.39
CA ALA A 412 14.50 -0.67 24.52
C ALA A 412 14.50 -1.45 25.85
N HIS A 413 15.11 -0.89 26.90
CA HIS A 413 15.06 -1.47 28.24
C HIS A 413 13.66 -1.38 28.85
N GLY A 414 13.09 -2.51 29.23
CA GLY A 414 11.77 -2.62 29.83
C GLY A 414 10.73 -3.23 28.91
N SER A 415 9.46 -3.12 29.28
CA SER A 415 8.33 -3.66 28.50
C SER A 415 7.49 -2.54 27.92
N THR A 416 7.37 -2.50 26.60
CA THR A 416 6.59 -1.51 25.86
C THR A 416 5.24 -2.08 25.48
N LEU A 417 4.15 -1.42 25.89
CA LEU A 417 2.79 -1.74 25.43
C LEU A 417 2.51 -1.01 24.11
N ILE A 418 2.26 -1.78 23.05
CA ILE A 418 1.80 -1.26 21.76
C ILE A 418 0.34 -1.64 21.58
N HIS A 419 -0.53 -0.64 21.35
CA HIS A 419 -1.96 -0.81 21.19
C HIS A 419 -2.41 -0.36 19.81
N ASP A 420 -2.63 -1.33 18.92
CA ASP A 420 -3.01 -1.16 17.52
C ASP A 420 -4.52 -1.34 17.33
N TRP A 421 -5.30 -0.43 17.87
CA TRP A 421 -6.76 -0.54 17.94
C TRP A 421 -7.48 -0.22 16.62
N MET A 422 -6.82 0.50 15.71
CA MET A 422 -7.42 0.91 14.43
C MET A 422 -7.52 -0.24 13.39
N TRP A 423 -6.79 -1.34 13.62
CA TRP A 423 -6.79 -2.51 12.74
C TRP A 423 -7.12 -3.77 13.53
N GLU A 424 -8.13 -4.53 13.09
CA GLU A 424 -8.69 -5.62 13.89
C GLU A 424 -7.68 -6.74 14.20
N ASN A 425 -6.79 -7.13 13.35
CA ASN A 425 -5.91 -8.28 13.58
C ASN A 425 -4.44 -8.00 13.23
N ARG A 426 -4.03 -6.74 13.14
CA ARG A 426 -2.67 -6.43 12.71
C ARG A 426 -1.61 -6.75 13.76
N ALA A 427 -1.92 -6.54 15.04
CA ALA A 427 -0.99 -6.80 16.14
C ALA A 427 -0.60 -8.29 16.25
N VAL A 428 -1.42 -9.21 15.76
CA VAL A 428 -1.11 -10.65 15.72
C VAL A 428 0.18 -10.91 14.94
N TYR A 429 0.44 -10.19 13.84
CA TYR A 429 1.65 -10.36 13.05
C TYR A 429 2.92 -9.87 13.74
N PHE A 430 2.82 -9.07 14.81
CA PHE A 430 3.99 -8.59 15.55
C PHE A 430 4.66 -9.73 16.32
N THR A 431 3.90 -10.78 16.65
CA THR A 431 4.42 -11.99 17.31
C THR A 431 5.37 -12.82 16.44
N GLU A 432 5.41 -12.58 15.10
CA GLU A 432 6.39 -13.23 14.22
C GLU A 432 7.83 -12.90 14.60
N LEU A 433 8.06 -11.77 15.30
CA LEU A 433 9.38 -11.43 15.83
C LEU A 433 9.89 -12.44 16.89
N ASN A 434 9.01 -13.23 17.51
CA ASN A 434 9.42 -14.30 18.42
C ASN A 434 10.26 -15.36 17.72
N ARG A 435 10.10 -15.55 16.40
CA ARG A 435 10.97 -16.43 15.59
C ARG A 435 12.41 -15.95 15.53
N LEU A 436 12.62 -14.64 15.65
CA LEU A 436 13.94 -14.03 15.74
C LEU A 436 14.45 -13.97 17.20
N GLY A 437 13.73 -14.56 18.15
CA GLY A 437 14.08 -14.57 19.58
C GLY A 437 13.64 -13.31 20.34
N ALA A 438 12.81 -12.43 19.76
CA ALA A 438 12.19 -11.33 20.48
C ALA A 438 11.21 -11.85 21.55
N GLN A 439 10.90 -11.00 22.54
CA GLN A 439 9.92 -11.30 23.57
C GLN A 439 8.67 -10.44 23.31
N VAL A 440 7.80 -10.93 22.44
CA VAL A 440 6.54 -10.29 22.08
C VAL A 440 5.38 -11.13 22.60
N THR A 441 4.62 -10.58 23.54
CA THR A 441 3.46 -11.23 24.14
C THR A 441 2.18 -10.58 23.62
N LEU A 442 1.33 -11.36 22.94
CA LEU A 442 0.01 -10.92 22.50
C LEU A 442 -0.95 -10.97 23.69
N ALA A 443 -1.47 -9.82 24.09
CA ALA A 443 -2.50 -9.74 25.13
C ALA A 443 -3.91 -9.97 24.55
N ASP A 444 -4.17 -9.41 23.37
CA ASP A 444 -5.37 -9.59 22.56
C ASP A 444 -5.07 -9.18 21.10
N PRO A 445 -6.00 -9.28 20.15
CA PRO A 445 -5.76 -8.95 18.74
C PRO A 445 -5.23 -7.54 18.48
N HIS A 446 -5.32 -6.64 19.46
CA HIS A 446 -4.94 -5.23 19.34
C HIS A 446 -3.74 -4.83 20.20
N ARG A 447 -3.38 -5.61 21.22
CA ARG A 447 -2.37 -5.22 22.20
C ARG A 447 -1.25 -6.24 22.30
N VAL A 448 -0.02 -5.74 22.19
CA VAL A 448 1.19 -6.55 22.42
C VAL A 448 2.09 -5.85 23.43
N PHE A 449 2.74 -6.66 24.27
CA PHE A 449 3.87 -6.26 25.08
C PHE A 449 5.15 -6.70 24.40
N VAL A 450 6.09 -5.77 24.21
CA VAL A 450 7.41 -6.03 23.65
C VAL A 450 8.43 -5.77 24.74
N THR A 451 9.11 -6.81 25.17
CA THR A 451 10.14 -6.72 26.24
C THR A 451 11.53 -6.75 25.62
N GLY A 452 12.36 -5.79 26.03
CA GLY A 452 13.73 -5.64 25.55
C GLY A 452 14.71 -5.18 26.64
N PRO A 453 16.01 -5.04 26.32
CA PRO A 453 16.60 -5.32 25.00
C PRO A 453 16.75 -6.81 24.72
N THR A 454 16.52 -7.21 23.49
CA THR A 454 16.64 -8.60 23.05
C THR A 454 17.72 -8.73 21.96
N LYS A 455 18.59 -9.72 22.11
CA LYS A 455 19.55 -10.10 21.08
C LYS A 455 18.82 -10.93 20.01
N LEU A 456 18.47 -10.30 18.88
CA LEU A 456 17.79 -10.95 17.79
C LEU A 456 18.73 -11.88 17.02
N LYS A 457 18.20 -13.00 16.51
CA LYS A 457 18.93 -14.03 15.75
C LYS A 457 18.26 -14.28 14.41
N GLY A 458 19.07 -14.65 13.42
CA GLY A 458 18.58 -14.99 12.09
C GLY A 458 17.54 -16.11 12.13
N ALA A 459 16.47 -15.94 11.35
CA ALA A 459 15.39 -16.91 11.24
C ALA A 459 14.71 -16.84 9.87
N GLN A 460 13.94 -17.88 9.56
CA GLN A 460 13.09 -17.90 8.38
C GLN A 460 11.65 -17.52 8.77
N VAL A 461 11.07 -16.55 8.04
CA VAL A 461 9.70 -16.08 8.25
C VAL A 461 8.99 -15.97 6.91
N VAL A 462 7.72 -16.38 6.85
CA VAL A 462 6.87 -16.10 5.70
C VAL A 462 6.34 -14.67 5.84
N CYS A 463 6.52 -13.87 4.81
CA CYS A 463 6.11 -12.47 4.81
C CYS A 463 4.59 -12.36 5.03
N PRO A 464 4.13 -11.59 6.03
CA PRO A 464 2.71 -11.34 6.22
C PRO A 464 2.06 -10.72 4.98
N PRO A 465 0.76 -10.97 4.74
CA PRO A 465 0.04 -10.38 3.60
C PRO A 465 -0.23 -8.88 3.78
N ALA A 466 0.31 -8.27 4.83
CA ALA A 466 0.15 -6.87 5.20
C ALA A 466 1.49 -6.12 5.13
N LEU A 467 1.49 -4.94 4.47
CA LEU A 467 2.70 -4.17 4.17
C LEU A 467 3.51 -3.79 5.43
N ARG A 468 2.87 -3.21 6.44
CA ARG A 468 3.60 -2.70 7.62
C ARG A 468 4.14 -3.81 8.53
N PRO A 469 3.38 -4.89 8.82
CA PRO A 469 3.94 -6.08 9.46
C PRO A 469 5.12 -6.70 8.70
N ALA A 470 5.07 -6.75 7.38
CA ALA A 470 6.17 -7.26 6.57
C ALA A 470 7.45 -6.45 6.75
N VAL A 471 7.34 -5.12 6.76
CA VAL A 471 8.48 -4.21 6.90
C VAL A 471 9.07 -4.20 8.30
N LEU A 472 8.24 -4.27 9.36
CA LEU A 472 8.78 -4.36 10.72
C LEU A 472 9.62 -5.64 10.93
N ILE A 473 9.22 -6.76 10.29
CA ILE A 473 9.99 -8.01 10.33
C ILE A 473 11.32 -7.84 9.57
N LEU A 474 11.29 -7.22 8.39
CA LEU A 474 12.51 -6.90 7.65
C LEU A 474 13.48 -6.07 8.51
N ILE A 475 12.98 -5.02 9.18
CA ILE A 475 13.80 -4.16 10.07
C ILE A 475 14.41 -4.98 11.21
N ALA A 476 13.63 -5.86 11.85
CA ALA A 476 14.14 -6.72 12.90
C ALA A 476 15.21 -7.70 12.37
N MET A 477 15.04 -8.22 11.15
CA MET A 477 16.05 -9.08 10.49
C MET A 477 17.35 -8.36 10.18
N LEU A 478 17.32 -7.04 9.87
CA LEU A 478 18.53 -6.24 9.71
C LEU A 478 19.37 -6.19 11.00
N ALA A 479 18.72 -6.17 12.16
CA ALA A 479 19.40 -6.17 13.46
C ALA A 479 19.76 -7.56 13.97
N ALA A 480 19.16 -8.62 13.43
CA ALA A 480 19.35 -10.00 13.88
C ALA A 480 20.73 -10.54 13.49
N GLU A 481 21.45 -11.16 14.43
CA GLU A 481 22.73 -11.79 14.12
C GLU A 481 22.54 -13.06 13.27
N GLY A 482 23.35 -13.22 12.23
CA GLY A 482 23.31 -14.34 11.29
C GLY A 482 22.44 -14.08 10.07
N THR A 483 21.99 -15.15 9.42
CA THR A 483 21.22 -15.08 8.18
C THR A 483 19.75 -15.30 8.44
N SER A 484 18.92 -14.40 7.91
CA SER A 484 17.46 -14.53 7.89
C SER A 484 16.96 -14.71 6.46
N VAL A 485 15.81 -15.38 6.30
CA VAL A 485 15.10 -15.46 5.03
C VAL A 485 13.66 -14.99 5.23
N LEU A 486 13.30 -13.90 4.55
CA LEU A 486 11.93 -13.41 4.50
C LEU A 486 11.31 -13.86 3.17
N ARG A 487 10.38 -14.84 3.24
CA ARG A 487 9.77 -15.48 2.07
C ARG A 487 8.58 -14.69 1.57
N ASN A 488 8.41 -14.66 0.25
CA ASN A 488 7.28 -14.05 -0.45
C ASN A 488 7.09 -12.56 -0.11
N VAL A 489 8.09 -11.75 -0.42
CA VAL A 489 8.11 -10.30 -0.09
C VAL A 489 7.22 -9.43 -0.98
N TYR A 490 6.25 -10.03 -1.67
CA TYR A 490 5.29 -9.28 -2.51
C TYR A 490 4.61 -8.12 -1.76
N SER A 491 4.25 -8.36 -0.48
CA SER A 491 3.64 -7.32 0.35
C SER A 491 4.51 -6.06 0.50
N ILE A 492 5.84 -6.22 0.55
CA ILE A 492 6.79 -5.10 0.66
C ILE A 492 6.85 -4.33 -0.67
N LYS A 493 6.91 -5.03 -1.80
CA LYS A 493 6.96 -4.42 -3.14
C LYS A 493 5.71 -3.62 -3.50
N ARG A 494 4.59 -3.87 -2.82
CA ARG A 494 3.37 -3.09 -3.00
C ARG A 494 3.51 -1.63 -2.57
N GLY A 495 4.42 -1.30 -1.68
CA GLY A 495 4.48 0.03 -1.08
C GLY A 495 5.86 0.64 -0.89
N TYR A 496 6.94 -0.08 -1.21
CA TYR A 496 8.31 0.42 -1.13
C TYR A 496 9.06 0.14 -2.42
N GLU A 497 9.51 1.22 -3.06
CA GLU A 497 10.29 1.17 -4.30
C GLU A 497 11.74 0.78 -3.98
N GLU A 498 12.28 -0.25 -4.66
CA GLU A 498 13.69 -0.67 -4.60
C GLU A 498 14.26 -0.76 -3.17
N ILE A 499 13.46 -1.29 -2.21
CA ILE A 499 13.81 -1.24 -0.78
C ILE A 499 15.09 -2.00 -0.44
N ALA A 500 15.33 -3.17 -1.08
CA ALA A 500 16.53 -3.97 -0.83
C ALA A 500 17.79 -3.22 -1.31
N GLU A 501 17.74 -2.67 -2.50
CA GLU A 501 18.82 -1.88 -3.11
C GLU A 501 19.14 -0.64 -2.27
N ARG A 502 18.11 0.05 -1.82
CA ARG A 502 18.26 1.27 -1.00
C ARG A 502 18.81 0.98 0.40
N LEU A 503 18.39 -0.12 1.03
CA LEU A 503 18.98 -0.58 2.29
C LEU A 503 20.43 -1.04 2.10
N ASN A 504 20.74 -1.72 1.01
CA ASN A 504 22.11 -2.13 0.69
C ASN A 504 23.02 -0.92 0.45
N ALA A 505 22.52 0.14 -0.18
CA ALA A 505 23.27 1.37 -0.41
C ALA A 505 23.70 2.07 0.90
N ILE A 506 23.05 1.79 2.02
CA ILE A 506 23.37 2.31 3.34
C ILE A 506 24.02 1.27 4.27
N GLY A 507 24.50 0.14 3.72
CA GLY A 507 25.30 -0.85 4.45
C GLY A 507 24.58 -2.10 4.92
N ALA A 508 23.32 -2.32 4.55
CA ALA A 508 22.67 -3.61 4.73
C ALA A 508 23.26 -4.68 3.78
N ASP A 509 22.92 -5.93 3.98
CA ASP A 509 23.31 -7.03 3.10
C ASP A 509 22.06 -7.91 2.84
N ILE A 510 21.30 -7.49 1.85
CA ILE A 510 20.07 -8.15 1.41
C ILE A 510 20.31 -8.70 0.00
N ARG A 511 20.09 -9.99 -0.16
CA ARG A 511 20.09 -10.67 -1.47
C ARG A 511 18.67 -10.99 -1.87
N ILE A 512 18.33 -10.69 -3.12
CA ILE A 512 17.04 -11.04 -3.70
C ILE A 512 17.17 -12.45 -4.25
N LEU A 513 16.42 -13.39 -3.68
CA LEU A 513 16.32 -14.74 -4.18
C LEU A 513 15.08 -14.82 -5.06
N SER A 514 15.27 -15.07 -6.35
CA SER A 514 14.17 -15.42 -7.26
C SER A 514 14.04 -16.93 -7.25
N GLY A 515 13.07 -17.46 -6.53
CA GLY A 515 12.72 -18.87 -6.62
C GLY A 515 12.05 -19.15 -7.97
N VAL A 516 12.62 -20.05 -8.73
CA VAL A 516 11.87 -20.85 -9.70
C VAL A 516 11.43 -22.07 -8.89
N GLU A 517 10.26 -22.01 -8.25
CA GLU A 517 9.58 -23.17 -7.73
C GLU A 517 8.72 -23.82 -8.81
#